data_a075c52fecb02fca0eb70b203514f2cf
#
_entry.id   a075c52fecb02fca0eb70b203514f2cf
#
_cell.length_a   1.000
_cell.length_b   1.000
_cell.length_c   1.000
_cell.angle_alpha   90.00
_cell.angle_beta   90.00
_cell.angle_gamma   90.00
#
_symmetry.space_group_name_H-M   'P 1'
#
loop_
_entity.id
_entity.type
_entity.pdbx_description
1 polymer ?
#
loop_
_entity_poly.entity_id
_entity_poly.type
_entity_poly.pdbx_seq_one_letter_code
_entity_poly.pdbx_strand_id
1 'polypeptide(L)' 'MDKTDREIRALLSSMSPARAAQAVRLVGLPPDEEAAVLAVDVNGQSCLQAAALLHVSVDGLAKIRRRAYEKIADDMQG' A
#
# COMPACT_ATOMS: atom_id res chain seq x y z
N MET A 1 -0.08 -6.87 -13.26
CA MET A 1 0.62 -6.38 -12.05
C MET A 1 2.08 -6.76 -12.16
N ASP A 2 2.96 -5.83 -11.89
CA ASP A 2 4.36 -6.12 -12.05
C ASP A 2 4.92 -6.92 -10.85
N LYS A 3 6.10 -7.50 -11.05
CA LYS A 3 6.73 -8.37 -10.06
C LYS A 3 6.99 -7.64 -8.74
N THR A 4 7.41 -6.38 -8.81
CA THR A 4 7.68 -5.56 -7.62
C THR A 4 6.43 -5.37 -6.78
N ASP A 5 5.30 -5.08 -7.40
CA ASP A 5 4.04 -4.90 -6.69
C ASP A 5 3.65 -6.17 -5.94
N ARG A 6 3.79 -7.34 -6.60
CA ARG A 6 3.47 -8.62 -5.96
C ARG A 6 4.39 -8.92 -4.79
N GLU A 7 5.67 -8.62 -4.92
CA GLU A 7 6.65 -8.83 -3.85
C GLU A 7 6.34 -7.98 -2.63
N ILE A 8 6.01 -6.70 -2.83
CA ILE A 8 5.67 -5.80 -1.73
C ILE A 8 4.38 -6.26 -1.04
N ARG A 9 3.36 -6.62 -1.82
CA ARG A 9 2.10 -7.12 -1.24
C ARG A 9 2.31 -8.39 -0.42
N ALA A 10 3.10 -9.32 -0.93
CA ALA A 10 3.42 -10.56 -0.23
C ALA A 10 4.18 -10.28 1.07
N LEU A 11 5.13 -9.35 1.03
CA LEU A 11 5.90 -8.97 2.22
C LEU A 11 5.00 -8.39 3.30
N LEU A 12 4.13 -7.45 2.95
CA LEU A 12 3.22 -6.84 3.91
C LEU A 12 2.22 -7.85 4.47
N SER A 13 1.76 -8.78 3.63
CA SER A 13 0.83 -9.83 4.06
C SER A 13 1.47 -10.83 5.02
N SER A 14 2.79 -11.00 4.97
CA SER A 14 3.50 -11.92 5.85
C SER A 14 3.76 -11.34 7.24
N MET A 15 3.59 -10.03 7.42
CA MET A 15 3.78 -9.38 8.71
C MET A 15 2.48 -9.30 9.48
N SER A 16 2.56 -9.19 10.82
CA SER A 16 1.37 -8.84 11.59
C SER A 16 0.88 -7.45 11.18
N PRO A 17 -0.42 -7.14 11.31
CA PRO A 17 -0.93 -5.83 10.92
C PRO A 17 -0.20 -4.65 11.58
N ALA A 18 0.15 -4.78 12.86
CA ALA A 18 0.85 -3.71 13.57
C ALA A 18 2.24 -3.47 12.98
N ARG A 19 2.98 -4.54 12.67
CA ARG A 19 4.33 -4.43 12.08
C ARG A 19 4.26 -3.91 10.66
N ALA A 20 3.31 -4.38 9.88
CA ALA A 20 3.11 -3.91 8.50
C ALA A 20 2.79 -2.43 8.48
N ALA A 21 1.91 -1.96 9.36
CA ALA A 21 1.57 -0.55 9.47
C ALA A 21 2.80 0.29 9.84
N GLN A 22 3.60 -0.18 10.79
CA GLN A 22 4.82 0.51 11.19
C GLN A 22 5.81 0.61 10.04
N ALA A 23 6.01 -0.49 9.32
CA ALA A 23 6.92 -0.53 8.17
C ALA A 23 6.48 0.48 7.09
N VAL A 24 5.20 0.55 6.79
CA VAL A 24 4.65 1.49 5.82
C VAL A 24 4.88 2.94 6.27
N ARG A 25 4.63 3.23 7.55
CA ARG A 25 4.81 4.58 8.08
C ARG A 25 6.27 5.05 8.04
N LEU A 26 7.20 4.12 8.25
CA LEU A 26 8.64 4.45 8.23
C LEU A 26 9.14 4.85 6.84
N VAL A 27 8.44 4.45 5.79
CA VAL A 27 8.82 4.85 4.42
C VAL A 27 8.59 6.33 4.18
N GLY A 28 7.60 6.93 4.87
CA GLY A 28 7.31 8.36 4.71
C GLY A 28 6.52 8.66 3.45
N LEU A 29 5.54 7.82 3.12
CA LEU A 29 4.70 8.01 1.94
C LEU A 29 3.82 9.26 2.08
N PRO A 30 3.43 9.90 0.95
CA PRO A 30 2.38 10.91 0.98
C PRO A 30 1.10 10.35 1.62
N PRO A 31 0.25 11.18 2.23
CA PRO A 31 -0.92 10.70 2.98
C PRO A 31 -1.86 9.80 2.19
N ASP A 32 -2.11 10.11 0.92
CA ASP A 32 -3.01 9.29 0.08
C ASP A 32 -2.42 7.90 -0.20
N GLU A 33 -1.12 7.83 -0.46
CA GLU A 33 -0.43 6.58 -0.71
C GLU A 33 -0.37 5.72 0.55
N GLU A 34 -0.04 6.32 1.68
CA GLU A 34 -0.01 5.62 2.96
C GLU A 34 -1.39 5.08 3.29
N ALA A 35 -2.43 5.91 3.18
CA ALA A 35 -3.80 5.50 3.49
C ALA A 35 -4.26 4.34 2.60
N ALA A 36 -3.93 4.38 1.31
CA ALA A 36 -4.32 3.34 0.36
C ALA A 36 -3.68 1.99 0.72
N VAL A 37 -2.39 1.99 1.01
CA VAL A 37 -1.67 0.76 1.38
C VAL A 37 -2.14 0.23 2.72
N LEU A 38 -2.33 1.09 3.71
CA LEU A 38 -2.83 0.67 5.01
C LEU A 38 -4.22 0.07 4.91
N ALA A 39 -5.12 0.67 4.13
CA ALA A 39 -6.48 0.19 3.99
C ALA A 39 -6.53 -1.20 3.33
N VAL A 40 -5.84 -1.40 2.23
CA VAL A 40 -5.93 -2.63 1.45
C VAL A 40 -4.95 -3.69 1.93
N ASP A 41 -3.67 -3.33 2.03
CA ASP A 41 -2.62 -4.33 2.25
C ASP A 41 -2.40 -4.68 3.73
N VAL A 42 -2.76 -3.78 4.62
CA VAL A 42 -2.60 -4.01 6.06
C VAL A 42 -3.94 -4.39 6.70
N ASN A 43 -4.99 -3.62 6.45
CA ASN A 43 -6.29 -3.82 7.08
C ASN A 43 -7.20 -4.78 6.31
N GLY A 44 -6.82 -5.20 5.12
CA GLY A 44 -7.56 -6.19 4.35
C GLY A 44 -8.86 -5.67 3.74
N GLN A 45 -9.03 -4.36 3.61
CA GLN A 45 -10.22 -3.82 2.96
C GLN A 45 -10.20 -4.10 1.47
N SER A 46 -11.38 -4.23 0.87
CA SER A 46 -11.48 -4.40 -0.58
C SER A 46 -11.05 -3.11 -1.28
N CYS A 47 -10.68 -3.24 -2.55
CA CYS A 47 -10.35 -2.05 -3.35
C CYS A 47 -11.53 -1.09 -3.46
N LEU A 48 -12.75 -1.63 -3.54
CA LEU A 48 -13.95 -0.81 -3.59
C LEU A 48 -14.14 -0.01 -2.30
N GLN A 49 -13.97 -0.65 -1.16
CA GLN A 49 -14.09 0.01 0.14
C GLN A 49 -13.02 1.09 0.32
N ALA A 50 -11.78 0.77 -0.03
CA ALA A 50 -10.67 1.71 0.10
C ALA A 50 -10.83 2.90 -0.84
N ALA A 51 -11.28 2.67 -2.07
CA ALA A 51 -11.53 3.74 -3.03
C ALA A 51 -12.61 4.70 -2.51
N ALA A 52 -13.68 4.15 -1.94
CA ALA A 52 -14.75 4.96 -1.36
C ALA A 52 -14.22 5.78 -0.17
N LEU A 53 -13.40 5.17 0.67
CA LEU A 53 -12.82 5.83 1.84
C LEU A 53 -11.94 7.02 1.43
N LEU A 54 -11.16 6.84 0.37
CA LEU A 54 -10.26 7.89 -0.11
C LEU A 54 -10.92 8.85 -1.12
N HIS A 55 -12.18 8.63 -1.44
CA HIS A 55 -12.91 9.46 -2.42
C HIS A 55 -12.29 9.44 -3.81
N VAL A 56 -11.82 8.28 -4.24
CA VAL A 56 -11.24 8.08 -5.58
C VAL A 56 -11.92 6.91 -6.27
N SER A 57 -11.70 6.77 -7.58
CA SER A 57 -12.15 5.60 -8.32
C SER A 57 -11.28 4.40 -8.00
N VAL A 58 -11.76 3.19 -8.31
CA VAL A 58 -10.96 1.97 -8.15
C VAL A 58 -9.69 2.05 -9.00
N ASP A 59 -9.78 2.58 -10.22
CA ASP A 59 -8.60 2.77 -11.07
C ASP A 59 -7.63 3.79 -10.46
N GLY A 60 -8.15 4.86 -9.89
CA GLY A 60 -7.35 5.86 -9.18
C GLY A 60 -6.63 5.26 -7.99
N LEU A 61 -7.33 4.42 -7.23
CA LEU A 61 -6.73 3.71 -6.10
C LEU A 61 -5.59 2.81 -6.56
N ALA A 62 -5.77 2.08 -7.66
CA ALA A 62 -4.73 1.21 -8.19
C ALA A 62 -3.46 1.98 -8.54
N LYS A 63 -3.61 3.16 -9.14
CA LYS A 63 -2.48 4.03 -9.47
C LYS A 63 -1.76 4.54 -8.22
N ILE A 64 -2.52 4.93 -7.21
CA ILE A 64 -1.98 5.39 -5.93
C ILE A 64 -1.18 4.27 -5.27
N ARG A 65 -1.73 3.05 -5.23
CA ARG A 65 -1.05 1.90 -4.63
C ARG A 65 0.22 1.54 -5.39
N ARG A 66 0.21 1.62 -6.71
CA ARG A 66 1.40 1.35 -7.52
C ARG A 66 2.54 2.29 -7.18
N ARG A 67 2.25 3.59 -7.07
CA ARG A 67 3.25 4.58 -6.66
C ARG A 67 3.80 4.28 -5.27
N ALA A 68 2.92 3.89 -4.35
CA ALA A 68 3.32 3.52 -3.00
C ALA A 68 4.26 2.32 -3.01
N TYR A 69 3.94 1.29 -3.78
CA TYR A 69 4.80 0.10 -3.87
C TYR A 69 6.17 0.43 -4.43
N GLU A 70 6.24 1.28 -5.43
CA GLU A 70 7.51 1.71 -6.01
C GLU A 70 8.38 2.40 -4.95
N LYS A 71 7.79 3.28 -4.15
CA LYS A 71 8.51 3.99 -3.10
C LYS A 71 8.94 3.06 -1.97
N ILE A 72 8.09 2.11 -1.60
CA ILE A 72 8.44 1.10 -0.59
C ILE A 72 9.60 0.25 -1.09
N ALA A 73 9.56 -0.18 -2.33
CA ALA A 73 10.63 -0.97 -2.93
C ALA A 73 11.95 -0.19 -2.96
N ASP A 74 11.91 1.08 -3.33
CA ASP A 74 13.10 1.94 -3.34
C ASP A 74 13.69 2.10 -1.93
N ASP A 75 12.83 2.29 -0.94
CA ASP A 75 13.25 2.42 0.46
C ASP A 75 13.95 1.14 0.96
N MET A 76 13.43 -0.01 0.56
CA MET A 76 14.00 -1.30 0.95
C MET A 76 15.35 -1.58 0.30
N GLN A 77 15.59 -1.05 -0.88
CA GLN A 77 16.83 -1.25 -1.62
C GLN A 77 17.92 -0.27 -1.22
N GLY A 78 17.52 0.84 -0.69
CA GLY A 78 18.40 1.94 -0.45
C GLY A 78 18.81 2.17 0.94
#